data_94ed80ae100da4273c5d3d41411ce65d
#
_entry.id   94ed80ae100da4273c5d3d41411ce65d
#
_cell.length_a   1.000
_cell.length_b   1.000
_cell.length_c   1.000
_cell.angle_alpha   90.00
_cell.angle_beta   90.00
_cell.angle_gamma   90.00
#
_symmetry.space_group_name_H-M   'P 1'
#
loop_
_entity.id
_entity.type
_entity.pdbx_description
1 polymer ?
#
loop_
_entity_poly.entity_id
_entity_poly.type
_entity_poly.pdbx_seq_one_letter_code
_entity_poly.pdbx_strand_id
1 'polypeptide(L)'
;MALTLYDKIWNDHLVDQQSDGTTLLFVDRHLVHEVTSPQAFEGLRNSKRKVRQPSLTLAVADHNVPTTDRTKGIADQESKIQVDTLEKNCKEFGIQYLGMDDKRQGIVHIIGPEQGFTQPGTVIVCG
;
A
#
# COMPACT_ATOMS: atom_id res chain seq x y z
N MET A 1 -26.83 -20.77 9.68
CA MET A 1 -26.08 -20.27 10.85
C MET A 1 -25.89 -18.75 10.70
N ALA A 2 -25.84 -18.02 11.81
CA ALA A 2 -25.51 -16.61 11.77
C ALA A 2 -24.02 -16.47 11.41
N LEU A 3 -23.68 -15.58 10.47
CA LEU A 3 -22.32 -15.28 10.04
C LEU A 3 -21.77 -14.11 10.86
N THR A 4 -20.48 -14.16 11.20
CA THR A 4 -19.75 -13.03 11.76
C THR A 4 -19.54 -11.96 10.68
N LEU A 5 -19.15 -10.74 11.07
CA LEU A 5 -18.75 -9.71 10.10
C LEU A 5 -17.58 -10.17 9.23
N TYR A 6 -16.61 -10.87 9.84
CA TYR A 6 -15.49 -11.46 9.12
C TYR A 6 -15.96 -12.43 8.03
N ASP A 7 -16.85 -13.38 8.39
CA ASP A 7 -17.36 -14.37 7.43
C ASP A 7 -18.07 -13.70 6.25
N LYS A 8 -18.81 -12.63 6.52
CA LYS A 8 -19.53 -11.88 5.47
C LYS A 8 -18.56 -11.22 4.51
N ILE A 9 -17.56 -10.47 5.02
CA ILE A 9 -16.54 -9.80 4.20
C ILE A 9 -15.72 -10.85 3.43
N TRP A 10 -15.33 -11.94 4.08
CA TRP A 10 -14.62 -13.03 3.45
C TRP A 10 -15.39 -13.63 2.28
N ASN A 11 -16.64 -13.99 2.49
CA ASN A 11 -17.47 -14.61 1.47
C ASN A 11 -17.75 -13.67 0.28
N ASP A 12 -17.89 -12.37 0.54
CA ASP A 12 -18.09 -11.36 -0.51
C ASP A 12 -16.84 -11.17 -1.39
N HIS A 13 -15.64 -11.51 -0.87
CA HIS A 13 -14.37 -11.39 -1.58
C HIS A 13 -13.80 -12.73 -2.06
N LEU A 14 -14.47 -13.83 -1.77
CA LEU A 14 -14.04 -15.16 -2.17
C LEU A 14 -14.17 -15.32 -3.69
N VAL A 15 -13.04 -15.48 -4.38
CA VAL A 15 -12.98 -15.73 -5.83
C VAL A 15 -12.94 -17.22 -6.13
N ASP A 16 -12.09 -17.96 -5.39
CA ASP A 16 -11.91 -19.40 -5.57
C ASP A 16 -11.40 -20.03 -4.27
N GLN A 17 -11.75 -21.29 -4.06
CA GLN A 17 -11.25 -22.10 -2.96
C GLN A 17 -10.83 -23.46 -3.47
N GLN A 18 -9.56 -23.80 -3.29
CA GLN A 18 -8.98 -25.06 -3.71
C GLN A 18 -9.31 -26.19 -2.72
N SER A 19 -9.16 -27.43 -3.16
CA SER A 19 -9.44 -28.61 -2.33
C SER A 19 -8.53 -28.76 -1.10
N ASP A 20 -7.35 -28.13 -1.11
CA ASP A 20 -6.40 -28.12 0.02
C ASP A 20 -6.70 -27.01 1.03
N GLY A 21 -7.75 -26.21 0.80
CA GLY A 21 -8.15 -25.07 1.62
C GLY A 21 -7.52 -23.74 1.22
N THR A 22 -6.60 -23.72 0.25
CA THR A 22 -6.03 -22.48 -0.29
C THR A 22 -7.13 -21.62 -0.91
N THR A 23 -7.15 -20.35 -0.57
CA THR A 23 -8.22 -19.45 -0.97
C THR A 23 -7.69 -18.26 -1.75
N LEU A 24 -8.33 -17.95 -2.87
CA LEU A 24 -8.09 -16.75 -3.65
C LEU A 24 -9.14 -15.70 -3.28
N LEU A 25 -8.68 -14.58 -2.76
CA LEU A 25 -9.52 -13.43 -2.38
C LEU A 25 -9.34 -12.26 -3.35
N PHE A 26 -10.43 -11.58 -3.64
CA PHE A 26 -10.37 -10.28 -4.30
C PHE A 26 -9.87 -9.22 -3.32
N VAL A 27 -8.91 -8.40 -3.76
CA VAL A 27 -8.36 -7.28 -3.00
C VAL A 27 -8.90 -5.98 -3.59
N ASP A 28 -9.57 -5.18 -2.77
CA ASP A 28 -10.17 -3.91 -3.20
C ASP A 28 -9.13 -2.81 -3.35
N ARG A 29 -8.23 -2.69 -2.38
CA ARG A 29 -7.27 -1.58 -2.31
C ARG A 29 -5.92 -2.04 -1.78
N HIS A 30 -4.90 -1.25 -2.11
CA HIS A 30 -3.52 -1.51 -1.70
C HIS A 30 -2.90 -0.26 -1.09
N LEU A 31 -2.40 -0.38 0.13
CA LEU A 31 -1.54 0.61 0.79
C LEU A 31 -0.08 0.21 0.58
N VAL A 32 0.74 1.15 0.13
CA VAL A 32 2.13 0.90 -0.23
C VAL A 32 3.06 1.79 0.59
N HIS A 33 4.15 1.23 1.10
CA HIS A 33 5.20 1.96 1.78
C HIS A 33 6.59 1.65 1.21
N GLU A 34 7.63 2.36 1.68
CA GLU A 34 8.96 2.35 1.07
C GLU A 34 9.79 1.10 1.34
N VAL A 35 9.48 0.32 2.38
CA VAL A 35 10.38 -0.76 2.85
C VAL A 35 10.34 -1.97 1.93
N THR A 36 9.17 -2.50 1.62
CA THR A 36 8.99 -3.75 0.86
C THR A 36 8.60 -3.56 -0.60
N SER A 37 8.05 -2.42 -0.94
CA SER A 37 7.55 -2.13 -2.28
C SER A 37 8.60 -2.10 -3.41
N PRO A 38 9.89 -1.78 -3.19
CA PRO A 38 10.87 -1.74 -4.28
C PRO A 38 10.95 -3.04 -5.08
N GLN A 39 10.90 -4.19 -4.38
CA GLN A 39 10.94 -5.52 -5.02
C GLN A 39 9.69 -5.81 -5.85
N ALA A 40 8.52 -5.37 -5.38
CA ALA A 40 7.27 -5.53 -6.11
C ALA A 40 7.27 -4.72 -7.42
N PHE A 41 7.73 -3.47 -7.38
CA PHE A 41 7.86 -2.63 -8.57
C PHE A 41 8.90 -3.18 -9.55
N GLU A 42 10.01 -3.71 -9.06
CA GLU A 42 11.00 -4.38 -9.90
C GLU A 42 10.40 -5.60 -10.60
N GLY A 43 9.64 -6.42 -9.88
CA GLY A 43 8.91 -7.54 -10.46
C GLY A 43 7.95 -7.12 -11.57
N LEU A 44 7.24 -6.01 -11.42
CA LEU A 44 6.38 -5.45 -12.46
C LEU A 44 7.17 -5.03 -13.70
N ARG A 45 8.31 -4.33 -13.53
CA ARG A 45 9.18 -3.94 -14.64
C ARG A 45 9.71 -5.14 -15.40
N ASN A 46 10.27 -6.13 -14.68
CA ASN A 46 10.85 -7.33 -15.27
C ASN A 46 9.80 -8.15 -16.04
N SER A 47 8.57 -8.16 -15.54
CA SER A 47 7.43 -8.82 -16.20
C SER A 47 6.75 -7.96 -17.27
N LYS A 48 7.22 -6.72 -17.50
CA LYS A 48 6.61 -5.73 -18.41
C LYS A 48 5.12 -5.48 -18.09
N ARG A 49 4.76 -5.52 -16.81
CA ARG A 49 3.40 -5.29 -16.31
C ARG A 49 3.25 -3.90 -15.74
N LYS A 50 2.04 -3.37 -15.84
CA LYS A 50 1.63 -2.12 -15.18
C LYS A 50 0.88 -2.43 -13.88
N VAL A 51 0.78 -1.46 -13.00
CA VAL A 51 -0.17 -1.54 -11.89
C VAL A 51 -1.58 -1.57 -12.46
N ARG A 52 -2.37 -2.57 -12.08
CA ARG A 52 -3.70 -2.81 -12.64
C ARG A 52 -4.68 -1.68 -12.33
N GLN A 53 -4.67 -1.20 -11.09
CA GLN A 53 -5.59 -0.19 -10.57
C GLN A 53 -4.84 0.88 -9.76
N PRO A 54 -4.13 1.83 -10.43
CA PRO A 54 -3.38 2.87 -9.72
C PRO A 54 -4.27 3.74 -8.82
N SER A 55 -5.53 3.96 -9.20
CA SER A 55 -6.50 4.74 -8.41
C SER A 55 -6.96 4.04 -7.12
N LEU A 56 -6.77 2.73 -7.01
CA LEU A 56 -7.05 1.93 -5.83
C LEU A 56 -5.78 1.57 -5.04
N THR A 57 -4.68 2.24 -5.36
CA THR A 57 -3.37 2.10 -4.70
C THR A 57 -2.95 3.45 -4.15
N LEU A 58 -2.63 3.51 -2.87
CA LEU A 58 -2.16 4.71 -2.18
C LEU A 58 -0.81 4.43 -1.55
N ALA A 59 0.19 5.24 -1.87
CA ALA A 59 1.52 5.11 -1.31
C ALA A 59 1.84 6.23 -0.32
N VAL A 60 2.56 5.89 0.73
CA VAL A 60 3.04 6.85 1.74
C VAL A 60 4.44 6.45 2.20
N ALA A 61 5.31 7.43 2.40
CA ALA A 61 6.57 7.23 3.12
C ALA A 61 6.31 7.40 4.62
N ASP A 62 6.51 6.36 5.43
CA ASP A 62 6.22 6.42 6.86
C ASP A 62 7.24 5.71 7.77
N HIS A 63 7.91 4.66 7.30
CA HIS A 63 8.87 3.89 8.09
C HIS A 63 10.22 4.57 8.22
N ASN A 64 10.70 5.19 7.14
CA ASN A 64 12.04 5.75 7.01
C ASN A 64 12.04 7.29 6.97
N VAL A 65 11.04 7.91 7.56
CA VAL A 65 10.93 9.37 7.64
C VAL A 65 11.24 9.85 9.06
N PRO A 66 11.91 11.01 9.21
CA PRO A 66 12.22 11.55 10.53
C PRO A 66 10.93 11.96 11.27
N THR A 67 10.90 11.66 12.57
CA THR A 67 9.86 12.09 13.51
C THR A 67 10.19 13.43 14.18
N THR A 68 11.36 13.98 13.90
CA THR A 68 11.85 15.26 14.42
C THR A 68 11.77 16.35 13.36
N ASP A 69 12.75 17.24 13.30
CA ASP A 69 12.82 18.34 12.34
C ASP A 69 12.98 17.84 10.90
N ARG A 70 11.89 17.82 10.16
CA ARG A 70 11.84 17.35 8.77
C ARG A 70 12.51 18.26 7.76
N THR A 71 12.77 19.53 8.13
CA THR A 71 13.46 20.49 7.26
C THR A 71 14.90 20.09 6.98
N LYS A 72 15.48 19.23 7.81
CA LYS A 72 16.82 18.67 7.64
C LYS A 72 16.86 17.46 6.71
N GLY A 73 15.71 17.01 6.23
CA GLY A 73 15.61 15.81 5.40
C GLY A 73 15.91 14.52 6.15
N ILE A 74 16.19 13.47 5.40
CA ILE A 74 16.51 12.13 5.94
C ILE A 74 18.02 12.00 6.02
N ALA A 75 18.56 11.88 7.23
CA ALA A 75 20.01 11.80 7.47
C ALA A 75 20.59 10.43 7.14
N ASP A 76 19.83 9.36 7.41
CA ASP A 76 20.24 8.00 7.08
C ASP A 76 20.15 7.75 5.58
N GLN A 77 21.25 7.28 4.99
CA GLN A 77 21.37 7.13 3.55
C GLN A 77 20.47 6.02 2.98
N GLU A 78 20.33 4.90 3.70
CA GLU A 78 19.49 3.78 3.26
C GLU A 78 18.02 4.17 3.31
N SER A 79 17.58 4.78 4.40
CA SER A 79 16.24 5.34 4.56
C SER A 79 15.90 6.32 3.44
N LYS A 80 16.85 7.21 3.12
CA LYS A 80 16.67 8.17 2.02
C LYS A 80 16.51 7.47 0.67
N ILE A 81 17.33 6.48 0.37
CA ILE A 81 17.23 5.72 -0.89
C ILE A 81 15.88 5.03 -1.01
N GLN A 82 15.37 4.44 0.08
CA GLN A 82 14.08 3.76 0.07
C GLN A 82 12.93 4.74 -0.20
N VAL A 83 12.91 5.88 0.46
CA VAL A 83 11.89 6.92 0.25
C VAL A 83 11.95 7.49 -1.16
N ASP A 84 13.14 7.86 -1.64
CA ASP A 84 13.35 8.36 -3.01
C ASP A 84 12.93 7.32 -4.06
N THR A 85 13.17 6.04 -3.78
CA THR A 85 12.79 4.94 -4.67
C THR A 85 11.27 4.77 -4.73
N LEU A 86 10.58 4.86 -3.61
CA LEU A 86 9.12 4.82 -3.58
C LEU A 86 8.53 5.96 -4.41
N GLU A 87 9.02 7.19 -4.23
CA GLU A 87 8.56 8.34 -5.01
C GLU A 87 8.72 8.12 -6.52
N LYS A 88 9.90 7.66 -6.95
CA LYS A 88 10.17 7.34 -8.36
C LYS A 88 9.22 6.26 -8.89
N ASN A 89 9.02 5.20 -8.12
CA ASN A 89 8.12 4.12 -8.49
C ASN A 89 6.68 4.61 -8.63
N CYS A 90 6.19 5.40 -7.68
CA CYS A 90 4.84 5.95 -7.74
C CYS A 90 4.64 6.84 -8.96
N LYS A 91 5.63 7.67 -9.29
CA LYS A 91 5.60 8.52 -10.50
C LYS A 91 5.58 7.69 -11.77
N GLU A 92 6.41 6.64 -11.85
CA GLU A 92 6.48 5.75 -13.02
C GLU A 92 5.17 4.98 -13.25
N PHE A 93 4.58 4.46 -12.17
CA PHE A 93 3.39 3.61 -12.25
C PHE A 93 2.06 4.37 -12.09
N GLY A 94 2.12 5.70 -11.93
CA GLY A 94 0.93 6.55 -11.84
C GLY A 94 0.15 6.38 -10.53
N ILE A 95 0.83 6.07 -9.43
CA ILE A 95 0.24 5.87 -8.10
C ILE A 95 0.27 7.17 -7.32
N GLN A 96 -0.81 7.47 -6.60
CA GLN A 96 -0.84 8.59 -5.68
C GLN A 96 0.15 8.37 -4.53
N TYR A 97 1.01 9.34 -4.29
CA TYR A 97 2.04 9.30 -3.26
C TYR A 97 1.89 10.45 -2.27
N LEU A 98 1.90 10.11 -0.99
CA LEU A 98 1.92 11.07 0.12
C LEU A 98 3.36 11.14 0.65
N GLY A 99 4.15 12.06 0.13
CA GLY A 99 5.52 12.30 0.56
C GLY A 99 5.61 13.08 1.86
N MET A 100 6.83 13.28 2.37
CA MET A 100 7.07 13.95 3.67
C MET A 100 6.47 15.36 3.78
N ASP A 101 6.34 16.06 2.66
CA ASP A 101 5.80 17.43 2.60
C ASP A 101 4.28 17.48 2.38
N ASP A 102 3.63 16.34 2.13
CA ASP A 102 2.18 16.27 2.00
C ASP A 102 1.53 16.35 3.38
N LYS A 103 0.58 17.24 3.55
CA LYS A 103 -0.17 17.43 4.81
C LYS A 103 -0.93 16.18 5.26
N ARG A 104 -1.20 15.25 4.36
CA ARG A 104 -1.90 13.99 4.62
C ARG A 104 -0.94 12.84 4.94
N GLN A 105 0.39 13.08 4.86
CA GLN A 105 1.38 12.08 5.19
C GLN A 105 1.30 11.72 6.67
N GLY A 106 1.40 10.42 6.95
CA GLY A 106 1.38 9.86 8.30
C GLY A 106 1.62 8.36 8.25
N ILE A 107 1.33 7.68 9.33
CA ILE A 107 1.47 6.22 9.44
C ILE A 107 0.52 5.54 8.44
N VAL A 108 1.04 4.60 7.64
CA VAL A 108 0.31 3.96 6.54
C VAL A 108 -1.04 3.37 6.98
N HIS A 109 -1.10 2.71 8.14
CA HIS A 109 -2.33 2.12 8.65
C HIS A 109 -3.33 3.13 9.24
N ILE A 110 -2.90 4.37 9.46
CA ILE A 110 -3.74 5.45 9.99
C ILE A 110 -4.26 6.33 8.86
N ILE A 111 -3.42 6.69 7.89
CA ILE A 111 -3.83 7.58 6.80
C ILE A 111 -4.93 6.97 5.93
N GLY A 112 -4.95 5.66 5.78
CA GLY A 112 -5.98 4.96 5.02
C GLY A 112 -7.40 5.28 5.52
N PRO A 113 -7.73 5.02 6.80
CA PRO A 113 -9.02 5.40 7.39
C PRO A 113 -9.25 6.91 7.42
N GLU A 114 -8.25 7.70 7.82
CA GLU A 114 -8.39 9.16 7.94
C GLU A 114 -8.70 9.85 6.62
N GLN A 115 -8.13 9.37 5.52
CA GLN A 115 -8.37 9.91 4.18
C GLN A 115 -9.55 9.25 3.46
N GLY A 116 -10.30 8.36 4.12
CA GLY A 116 -11.41 7.63 3.52
C GLY A 116 -10.98 6.62 2.45
N PHE A 117 -9.70 6.28 2.40
CA PHE A 117 -9.20 5.25 1.49
C PHE A 117 -9.52 3.85 2.02
N THR A 118 -9.37 3.61 3.31
CA THR A 118 -9.83 2.38 3.97
C THR A 118 -11.29 2.53 4.34
N GLN A 119 -12.14 1.66 3.80
CA GLN A 119 -13.59 1.71 3.99
C GLN A 119 -14.12 0.40 4.58
N PRO A 120 -15.25 0.46 5.33
CA PRO A 120 -15.90 -0.74 5.84
C PRO A 120 -16.27 -1.71 4.71
N GLY A 121 -16.11 -3.00 4.97
CA GLY A 121 -16.48 -4.06 4.03
C GLY A 121 -15.45 -4.31 2.92
N THR A 122 -14.26 -3.69 2.97
CA THR A 122 -13.20 -3.89 1.99
C THR A 122 -12.08 -4.79 2.52
N VAL A 123 -11.42 -5.51 1.60
CA VAL A 123 -10.16 -6.21 1.83
C VAL A 123 -9.03 -5.36 1.28
N ILE A 124 -8.08 -5.01 2.14
CA ILE A 124 -6.96 -4.13 1.81
C ILE A 124 -5.67 -4.84 2.19
N VAL A 125 -4.70 -4.83 1.29
CA VAL A 125 -3.33 -5.30 1.56
C VAL A 125 -2.38 -4.11 1.74
N CYS A 126 -1.30 -4.33 2.47
CA CYS A 126 -0.28 -3.32 2.73
C CYS A 126 1.12 -3.94 2.59
N GLY A 127 2.02 -3.22 1.90
CA GLY A 127 3.39 -3.66 1.71
C GLY A 127 4.19 -2.86 0.70
#